data_db1a7bbb505dff6a44314c3b529f21eb
#
_entry.id   db1a7bbb505dff6a44314c3b529f21eb
#
_cell.length_a   1.000
_cell.length_b   1.000
_cell.length_c   1.000
_cell.angle_alpha   90.00
_cell.angle_beta   90.00
_cell.angle_gamma   90.00
#
_symmetry.space_group_name_H-M   'P 1'
#
loop_
_entity.id
_entity.type
_entity.pdbx_description
1 polymer ?
#
loop_
_entity_poly.entity_id
_entity_poly.type
_entity_poly.pdbx_seq_one_letter_code
_entity_poly.pdbx_strand_id
1 'polypeptide(L)'
;MKNLYFGGNLNTEIENVYKIRLEYQQFMNASIHDVAKRAGVSIATVSRVVNNSAGVKESKVAAVKEALEYYDYQPSQFGRGLVTGTSKMIGVYSPLAGGSMFESGYMLECLRGIDNIIRESSYSLLLMNESVSYEKSEKAKPKFIEYVNQKKIDGLIVLTIPSDGRLEGALSAIIEDDFPVGYIGKRFGEKGMNVYASYE
;
A
#
# COMPACT_ATOMS: atom_id res chain seq x y z
N MET A 1 29.41 -9.79 -21.57
CA MET A 1 28.80 -8.43 -21.64
C MET A 1 28.37 -8.20 -23.10
N LYS A 2 27.07 -8.32 -23.36
CA LYS A 2 26.53 -8.01 -24.71
C LYS A 2 26.02 -6.57 -24.67
N ASN A 3 26.66 -5.70 -25.44
CA ASN A 3 26.20 -4.33 -25.70
C ASN A 3 24.82 -4.41 -26.39
N LEU A 4 23.79 -3.93 -25.73
CA LEU A 4 22.53 -3.58 -26.35
C LEU A 4 22.73 -2.26 -27.10
N TYR A 5 22.98 -2.35 -28.40
CA TYR A 5 22.93 -1.20 -29.31
C TYR A 5 21.45 -0.84 -29.52
N PHE A 6 20.97 0.22 -28.89
CA PHE A 6 19.76 0.88 -29.33
C PHE A 6 20.11 1.77 -30.53
N GLY A 7 19.65 1.37 -31.70
CA GLY A 7 19.90 2.07 -32.98
C GLY A 7 18.96 3.28 -33.18
N GLY A 8 18.78 4.12 -32.18
CA GLY A 8 18.02 5.37 -32.24
C GLY A 8 18.95 6.58 -32.16
N ASN A 9 18.55 7.72 -32.78
CA ASN A 9 19.27 8.97 -32.62
C ASN A 9 19.13 9.41 -31.15
N LEU A 10 20.23 9.44 -30.41
CA LEU A 10 20.27 9.74 -28.98
C LEU A 10 19.54 11.05 -28.62
N ASN A 11 19.62 12.07 -29.50
CA ASN A 11 18.91 13.32 -29.33
C ASN A 11 17.38 13.16 -29.37
N THR A 12 16.88 12.32 -30.29
CA THR A 12 15.44 12.03 -30.39
C THR A 12 14.91 11.25 -29.18
N GLU A 13 15.70 10.32 -28.66
CA GLU A 13 15.35 9.58 -27.42
C GLU A 13 15.34 10.49 -26.21
N ILE A 14 16.34 11.38 -26.09
CA ILE A 14 16.40 12.38 -25.01
C ILE A 14 15.20 13.34 -25.11
N GLU A 15 14.88 13.86 -26.28
CA GLU A 15 13.71 14.73 -26.48
C GLU A 15 12.41 14.03 -26.12
N ASN A 16 12.23 12.76 -26.50
CA ASN A 16 11.07 11.98 -26.13
C ASN A 16 10.97 11.77 -24.61
N VAL A 17 12.08 11.46 -23.95
CA VAL A 17 12.11 11.31 -22.47
C VAL A 17 11.78 12.65 -21.79
N TYR A 18 12.30 13.77 -22.29
CA TYR A 18 11.97 15.10 -21.75
C TYR A 18 10.50 15.45 -21.97
N LYS A 19 9.95 15.16 -23.15
CA LYS A 19 8.54 15.40 -23.47
C LYS A 19 7.63 14.57 -22.54
N ILE A 20 7.90 13.28 -22.43
CA ILE A 20 7.19 12.37 -21.51
C ILE A 20 7.31 12.90 -20.07
N ARG A 21 8.50 13.31 -19.62
CA ARG A 21 8.71 13.87 -18.30
C ARG A 21 7.87 15.13 -18.05
N LEU A 22 7.80 16.05 -19.03
CA LEU A 22 7.01 17.27 -18.90
C LEU A 22 5.51 16.96 -18.86
N GLU A 23 5.03 16.02 -19.68
CA GLU A 23 3.66 15.54 -19.64
C GLU A 23 3.34 14.94 -18.25
N TYR A 24 4.17 14.03 -17.76
CA TYR A 24 3.98 13.45 -16.42
C TYR A 24 4.09 14.50 -15.30
N GLN A 25 4.97 15.50 -15.40
CA GLN A 25 5.06 16.56 -14.39
C GLN A 25 3.77 17.39 -14.29
N GLN A 26 3.09 17.64 -15.40
CA GLN A 26 1.82 18.34 -15.40
C GLN A 26 0.73 17.54 -14.67
N PHE A 27 0.73 16.22 -14.82
CA PHE A 27 -0.22 15.33 -14.16
C PHE A 27 0.15 15.04 -12.70
N MET A 28 1.43 14.85 -12.39
CA MET A 28 1.89 14.51 -11.02
C MET A 28 1.78 15.64 -10.01
N ASN A 29 1.67 16.89 -10.45
CA ASN A 29 1.65 18.07 -9.57
C ASN A 29 0.25 18.62 -9.31
N ALA A 30 -0.79 18.11 -9.97
CA ALA A 30 -2.15 18.57 -9.72
C ALA A 30 -2.61 18.14 -8.32
N SER A 31 -3.03 19.10 -7.54
CA SER A 31 -3.55 18.90 -6.19
C SER A 31 -5.08 18.98 -6.18
N ILE A 32 -5.72 18.54 -5.10
CA ILE A 32 -7.16 18.74 -4.89
C ILE A 32 -7.55 20.22 -4.92
N HIS A 33 -6.61 21.12 -4.59
CA HIS A 33 -6.81 22.57 -4.68
C HIS A 33 -6.95 23.02 -6.13
N ASP A 34 -6.17 22.47 -7.04
CA ASP A 34 -6.21 22.81 -8.47
C ASP A 34 -7.52 22.33 -9.11
N VAL A 35 -7.95 21.11 -8.75
CA VAL A 35 -9.26 20.59 -9.14
C VAL A 35 -10.38 21.48 -8.65
N ALA A 36 -10.37 21.85 -7.36
CA ALA A 36 -11.37 22.72 -6.77
C ALA A 36 -11.43 24.10 -7.45
N LYS A 37 -10.26 24.70 -7.69
CA LYS A 37 -10.12 25.97 -8.39
C LYS A 37 -10.67 25.92 -9.81
N ARG A 38 -10.32 24.88 -10.58
CA ARG A 38 -10.81 24.69 -11.94
C ARG A 38 -12.32 24.45 -12.00
N ALA A 39 -12.84 23.62 -11.09
CA ALA A 39 -14.27 23.31 -11.02
C ALA A 39 -15.12 24.45 -10.42
N GLY A 40 -14.50 25.51 -9.89
CA GLY A 40 -15.21 26.63 -9.24
C GLY A 40 -15.96 26.22 -7.97
N VAL A 41 -15.44 25.26 -7.22
CA VAL A 41 -16.07 24.72 -6.01
C VAL A 41 -15.08 24.66 -4.84
N SER A 42 -15.59 24.41 -3.62
CA SER A 42 -14.73 24.17 -2.46
C SER A 42 -14.07 22.78 -2.51
N ILE A 43 -12.92 22.62 -1.84
CA ILE A 43 -12.24 21.32 -1.65
C ILE A 43 -13.19 20.29 -1.05
N ALA A 44 -14.03 20.70 -0.09
CA ALA A 44 -15.04 19.83 0.51
C ALA A 44 -16.04 19.29 -0.52
N THR A 45 -16.41 20.11 -1.54
CA THR A 45 -17.28 19.69 -2.64
C THR A 45 -16.56 18.68 -3.55
N VAL A 46 -15.29 18.91 -3.89
CA VAL A 46 -14.47 17.94 -4.64
C VAL A 46 -14.40 16.61 -3.89
N SER A 47 -14.07 16.67 -2.60
CA SER A 47 -14.00 15.46 -1.75
C SER A 47 -15.32 14.68 -1.73
N ARG A 48 -16.47 15.37 -1.63
CA ARG A 48 -17.78 14.69 -1.67
C ARG A 48 -18.05 14.04 -3.02
N VAL A 49 -17.72 14.69 -4.14
CA VAL A 49 -17.90 14.11 -5.49
C VAL A 49 -17.00 12.89 -5.67
N VAL A 50 -15.74 13.00 -5.29
CA VAL A 50 -14.76 11.88 -5.36
C VAL A 50 -15.20 10.67 -4.55
N ASN A 51 -15.83 10.89 -3.39
CA ASN A 51 -16.31 9.84 -2.49
C ASN A 51 -17.78 9.44 -2.77
N ASN A 52 -18.37 9.88 -3.88
CA ASN A 52 -19.77 9.62 -4.24
C ASN A 52 -20.77 9.97 -3.11
N SER A 53 -20.46 10.98 -2.29
CA SER A 53 -21.33 11.41 -1.20
C SER A 53 -22.56 12.16 -1.73
N ALA A 54 -23.72 11.89 -1.16
CA ALA A 54 -24.97 12.56 -1.52
C ALA A 54 -24.94 14.07 -1.21
N GLY A 55 -25.82 14.84 -1.85
CA GLY A 55 -26.05 16.26 -1.55
C GLY A 55 -25.21 17.26 -2.35
N VAL A 56 -24.54 16.84 -3.42
CA VAL A 56 -23.89 17.74 -4.38
C VAL A 56 -24.81 17.91 -5.60
N LYS A 57 -25.04 19.17 -6.03
CA LYS A 57 -25.82 19.47 -7.24
C LYS A 57 -25.14 18.85 -8.47
N GLU A 58 -25.95 18.33 -9.38
CA GLU A 58 -25.47 17.60 -10.58
C GLU A 58 -24.54 18.46 -11.47
N SER A 59 -24.81 19.76 -11.60
CA SER A 59 -23.94 20.69 -12.31
C SER A 59 -22.56 20.82 -11.69
N LYS A 60 -22.44 20.76 -10.36
CA LYS A 60 -21.15 20.78 -9.67
C LYS A 60 -20.42 19.44 -9.80
N VAL A 61 -21.18 18.32 -9.80
CA VAL A 61 -20.60 16.99 -10.04
C VAL A 61 -19.96 16.94 -11.42
N ALA A 62 -20.65 17.43 -12.45
CA ALA A 62 -20.12 17.49 -13.82
C ALA A 62 -18.84 18.33 -13.91
N ALA A 63 -18.85 19.55 -13.33
CA ALA A 63 -17.67 20.42 -13.34
C ALA A 63 -16.45 19.80 -12.59
N VAL A 64 -16.69 19.10 -11.49
CA VAL A 64 -15.62 18.39 -10.77
C VAL A 64 -15.08 17.23 -11.58
N LYS A 65 -15.94 16.42 -12.22
CA LYS A 65 -15.51 15.32 -13.08
C LYS A 65 -14.65 15.80 -14.25
N GLU A 66 -15.08 16.86 -14.94
CA GLU A 66 -14.29 17.48 -16.00
C GLU A 66 -12.92 17.96 -15.50
N ALA A 67 -12.87 18.57 -14.31
CA ALA A 67 -11.61 19.03 -13.72
C ALA A 67 -10.68 17.85 -13.31
N LEU A 68 -11.24 16.76 -12.80
CA LEU A 68 -10.51 15.53 -12.49
C LEU A 68 -9.88 14.91 -13.75
N GLU A 69 -10.67 14.82 -14.84
CA GLU A 69 -10.21 14.32 -16.12
C GLU A 69 -9.12 15.22 -16.73
N TYR A 70 -9.32 16.54 -16.68
CA TYR A 70 -8.36 17.51 -17.22
C TYR A 70 -6.97 17.37 -16.58
N TYR A 71 -6.91 17.13 -15.27
CA TYR A 71 -5.66 16.99 -14.54
C TYR A 71 -5.19 15.54 -14.42
N ASP A 72 -5.94 14.57 -14.97
CA ASP A 72 -5.76 13.15 -14.65
C ASP A 72 -5.58 12.93 -13.13
N TYR A 73 -6.35 13.72 -12.34
CA TYR A 73 -6.18 13.73 -10.90
C TYR A 73 -6.73 12.47 -10.27
N GLN A 74 -5.85 11.68 -9.71
CA GLN A 74 -6.22 10.51 -8.90
C GLN A 74 -6.13 10.88 -7.42
N PRO A 75 -7.27 10.86 -6.71
CA PRO A 75 -7.26 11.10 -5.27
C PRO A 75 -6.35 10.13 -4.55
N SER A 76 -5.48 10.62 -3.67
CA SER A 76 -4.57 9.73 -2.92
C SER A 76 -5.36 8.69 -2.15
N GLN A 77 -4.91 7.44 -2.17
CA GLN A 77 -5.54 6.35 -1.41
C GLN A 77 -5.56 6.67 0.10
N PHE A 78 -4.53 7.35 0.60
CA PHE A 78 -4.47 7.82 1.99
C PHE A 78 -5.55 8.85 2.32
N GLY A 79 -5.85 9.80 1.41
CA GLY A 79 -6.94 10.76 1.61
C GLY A 79 -8.31 10.10 1.58
N ARG A 80 -8.52 9.08 0.77
CA ARG A 80 -9.75 8.27 0.77
C ARG A 80 -9.86 7.40 2.02
N GLY A 81 -8.77 6.78 2.45
CA GLY A 81 -8.74 5.93 3.64
C GLY A 81 -9.22 6.64 4.90
N LEU A 82 -8.90 7.93 5.06
CA LEU A 82 -9.40 8.75 6.18
C LEU A 82 -10.93 8.92 6.18
N VAL A 83 -11.56 8.90 5.01
CA VAL A 83 -13.02 9.08 4.87
C VAL A 83 -13.77 7.75 4.85
N THR A 84 -13.22 6.74 4.17
CA THR A 84 -13.84 5.43 4.02
C THR A 84 -13.50 4.45 5.14
N GLY A 85 -12.49 4.75 5.94
CA GLY A 85 -11.97 3.87 6.99
C GLY A 85 -11.15 2.69 6.46
N THR A 86 -10.84 2.64 5.14
CA THR A 86 -10.06 1.57 4.51
C THR A 86 -8.88 2.14 3.72
N SER A 87 -7.69 1.60 3.94
CA SER A 87 -6.45 2.00 3.23
C SER A 87 -6.28 1.30 1.89
N LYS A 88 -6.96 0.19 1.68
CA LYS A 88 -6.75 -0.75 0.56
C LYS A 88 -5.30 -1.27 0.49
N MET A 89 -4.67 -1.41 1.65
CA MET A 89 -3.32 -1.95 1.79
C MET A 89 -3.34 -3.18 2.68
N ILE A 90 -2.66 -4.24 2.26
CA ILE A 90 -2.35 -5.41 3.10
C ILE A 90 -0.87 -5.36 3.45
N GLY A 91 -0.59 -5.37 4.75
CA GLY A 91 0.79 -5.49 5.26
C GLY A 91 1.29 -6.92 5.14
N VAL A 92 2.50 -7.11 4.63
CA VAL A 92 3.22 -8.39 4.70
C VAL A 92 4.44 -8.17 5.58
N TYR A 93 4.44 -8.80 6.72
CA TYR A 93 5.48 -8.65 7.74
C TYR A 93 6.34 -9.90 7.85
N SER A 94 7.64 -9.70 7.78
CA SER A 94 8.62 -10.75 7.98
C SER A 94 9.65 -10.35 9.04
N PRO A 95 9.60 -10.93 10.24
CA PRO A 95 10.56 -10.69 11.30
C PRO A 95 11.79 -11.58 11.12
N LEU A 96 12.67 -11.25 10.19
CA LEU A 96 13.89 -12.02 9.97
C LEU A 96 15.02 -11.53 10.89
N ALA A 97 15.55 -12.45 11.69
CA ALA A 97 16.79 -12.21 12.44
C ALA A 97 18.00 -12.32 11.50
N GLY A 98 18.33 -11.21 10.83
CA GLY A 98 19.42 -11.13 9.86
C GLY A 98 19.04 -11.70 8.48
N GLY A 99 19.44 -11.00 7.43
CA GLY A 99 19.16 -11.35 6.03
C GLY A 99 17.95 -10.63 5.46
N SER A 100 17.72 -10.85 4.18
CA SER A 100 16.62 -10.28 3.43
C SER A 100 15.52 -11.31 3.18
N MET A 101 14.24 -10.91 3.24
CA MET A 101 13.14 -11.78 2.83
C MET A 101 13.28 -12.27 1.38
N PHE A 102 14.03 -11.56 0.56
CA PHE A 102 14.27 -11.90 -0.85
C PHE A 102 15.39 -12.94 -1.05
N GLU A 103 16.14 -13.31 -0.01
CA GLU A 103 17.18 -14.35 -0.07
C GLU A 103 16.61 -15.76 0.18
N SER A 104 15.40 -15.85 0.71
CA SER A 104 14.75 -17.13 1.00
C SER A 104 13.82 -17.54 -0.13
N GLY A 105 14.06 -18.69 -0.76
CA GLY A 105 13.17 -19.26 -1.77
C GLY A 105 11.75 -19.49 -1.24
N TYR A 106 11.61 -19.92 0.01
CA TYR A 106 10.32 -20.05 0.67
C TYR A 106 9.55 -18.73 0.76
N MET A 107 10.22 -17.64 1.15
CA MET A 107 9.60 -16.32 1.22
C MET A 107 9.16 -15.82 -0.15
N LEU A 108 9.96 -16.07 -1.18
CA LEU A 108 9.60 -15.70 -2.56
C LEU A 108 8.36 -16.47 -3.04
N GLU A 109 8.23 -17.75 -2.72
CA GLU A 109 7.02 -18.52 -3.05
C GLU A 109 5.79 -18.01 -2.30
N CYS A 110 5.91 -17.67 -1.01
CA CYS A 110 4.84 -17.05 -0.25
C CYS A 110 4.41 -15.72 -0.89
N LEU A 111 5.37 -14.85 -1.23
CA LEU A 111 5.07 -13.56 -1.87
C LEU A 111 4.42 -13.73 -3.24
N ARG A 112 4.84 -14.73 -4.04
CA ARG A 112 4.23 -15.07 -5.33
C ARG A 112 2.76 -15.50 -5.16
N GLY A 113 2.48 -16.33 -4.16
CA GLY A 113 1.11 -16.75 -3.83
C GLY A 113 0.23 -15.57 -3.43
N ILE A 114 0.74 -14.67 -2.59
CA ILE A 114 0.05 -13.45 -2.17
C ILE A 114 -0.20 -12.52 -3.38
N ASP A 115 0.81 -12.28 -4.22
CA ASP A 115 0.72 -11.42 -5.39
C ASP A 115 -0.35 -11.90 -6.38
N ASN A 116 -0.47 -13.22 -6.59
CA ASN A 116 -1.47 -13.78 -7.47
C ASN A 116 -2.91 -13.42 -7.04
N ILE A 117 -3.18 -13.40 -5.74
CA ILE A 117 -4.50 -13.02 -5.19
C ILE A 117 -4.70 -11.51 -5.19
N ILE A 118 -3.69 -10.76 -4.77
CA ILE A 118 -3.75 -9.29 -4.68
C ILE A 118 -3.96 -8.65 -6.05
N ARG A 119 -3.35 -9.21 -7.09
CA ARG A 119 -3.43 -8.71 -8.48
C ARG A 119 -4.86 -8.67 -9.03
N GLU A 120 -5.72 -9.58 -8.56
CA GLU A 120 -7.14 -9.63 -8.92
C GLU A 120 -8.02 -8.81 -7.98
N SER A 121 -7.45 -8.19 -6.97
CA SER A 121 -8.14 -7.40 -5.96
C SER A 121 -7.95 -5.90 -6.16
N SER A 122 -8.66 -5.09 -5.36
CA SER A 122 -8.43 -3.64 -5.26
C SER A 122 -7.39 -3.27 -4.20
N TYR A 123 -6.68 -4.25 -3.64
CA TYR A 123 -5.67 -4.03 -2.62
C TYR A 123 -4.27 -3.92 -3.20
N SER A 124 -3.38 -3.27 -2.47
CA SER A 124 -1.94 -3.21 -2.74
C SER A 124 -1.18 -3.84 -1.57
N LEU A 125 0.06 -4.27 -1.80
CA LEU A 125 0.91 -4.84 -0.77
C LEU A 125 1.85 -3.80 -0.19
N LEU A 126 2.01 -3.83 1.13
CA LEU A 126 3.03 -3.12 1.86
C LEU A 126 3.98 -4.12 2.51
N LEU A 127 5.18 -4.26 1.96
CA LEU A 127 6.19 -5.15 2.52
C LEU A 127 6.90 -4.48 3.70
N MET A 128 6.88 -5.15 4.85
CA MET A 128 7.52 -4.69 6.07
C MET A 128 8.62 -5.67 6.46
N ASN A 129 9.85 -5.30 6.16
CA ASN A 129 11.04 -6.01 6.60
C ASN A 129 11.58 -5.33 7.85
N GLU A 130 11.73 -6.07 8.92
CA GLU A 130 12.29 -5.57 10.17
C GLU A 130 13.44 -6.48 10.60
N SER A 131 14.63 -5.90 10.66
CA SER A 131 15.75 -6.60 11.28
C SER A 131 15.49 -6.68 12.77
N VAL A 132 15.20 -7.87 13.27
CA VAL A 132 14.88 -8.09 14.67
C VAL A 132 16.15 -7.96 15.50
N SER A 133 16.48 -6.72 15.82
CA SER A 133 17.42 -6.37 16.88
C SER A 133 16.65 -5.93 18.12
N TYR A 134 15.65 -6.74 18.52
CA TYR A 134 14.85 -6.49 19.74
C TYR A 134 15.70 -6.51 21.02
N GLU A 135 16.91 -7.02 20.94
CA GLU A 135 17.83 -7.10 22.08
C GLU A 135 18.25 -5.74 22.64
N LYS A 136 18.09 -4.65 21.85
CA LYS A 136 18.62 -3.33 22.21
C LYS A 136 17.64 -2.40 22.92
N SER A 137 16.35 -2.72 22.96
CA SER A 137 15.38 -1.87 23.66
C SER A 137 14.14 -2.65 24.09
N GLU A 138 13.90 -2.71 25.39
CA GLU A 138 12.66 -3.26 25.98
C GLU A 138 11.37 -2.54 25.52
N LYS A 139 11.51 -1.37 24.93
CA LYS A 139 10.40 -0.53 24.44
C LYS A 139 10.17 -0.59 22.94
N ALA A 140 10.99 -1.32 22.20
CA ALA A 140 10.82 -1.42 20.75
C ALA A 140 9.54 -2.20 20.42
N LYS A 141 8.62 -1.55 19.73
CA LYS A 141 7.39 -2.18 19.24
C LYS A 141 7.61 -2.66 17.80
N PRO A 142 7.02 -3.80 17.40
CA PRO A 142 7.04 -4.23 16.01
C PRO A 142 6.50 -3.13 15.09
N LYS A 143 7.13 -2.95 13.94
CA LYS A 143 6.82 -1.85 13.02
C LYS A 143 5.37 -1.86 12.54
N PHE A 144 4.75 -3.04 12.39
CA PHE A 144 3.37 -3.15 11.96
C PHE A 144 2.37 -2.48 12.91
N ILE A 145 2.66 -2.38 14.21
CA ILE A 145 1.80 -1.71 15.21
C ILE A 145 1.56 -0.24 14.83
N GLU A 146 2.60 0.44 14.35
CA GLU A 146 2.44 1.83 13.89
C GLU A 146 1.49 1.91 12.69
N TYR A 147 1.62 0.98 11.73
CA TYR A 147 0.79 0.96 10.53
C TYR A 147 -0.68 0.61 10.83
N VAL A 148 -0.92 -0.29 11.78
CA VAL A 148 -2.27 -0.62 12.27
C VAL A 148 -2.90 0.60 12.95
N ASN A 149 -2.20 1.21 13.91
CA ASN A 149 -2.69 2.37 14.66
C ASN A 149 -2.98 3.58 13.77
N GLN A 150 -2.18 3.77 12.72
CA GLN A 150 -2.34 4.85 11.74
C GLN A 150 -3.33 4.50 10.62
N LYS A 151 -3.98 3.32 10.67
CA LYS A 151 -4.89 2.81 9.63
C LYS A 151 -4.27 2.81 8.23
N LYS A 152 -2.97 2.54 8.15
CA LYS A 152 -2.21 2.45 6.90
C LYS A 152 -2.37 1.10 6.22
N ILE A 153 -2.81 0.07 6.94
CA ILE A 153 -3.11 -1.27 6.44
C ILE A 153 -4.46 -1.72 6.98
N ASP A 154 -5.18 -2.51 6.20
CA ASP A 154 -6.49 -3.07 6.54
C ASP A 154 -6.39 -4.54 7.00
N GLY A 155 -5.24 -5.15 6.85
CA GLY A 155 -4.93 -6.50 7.28
C GLY A 155 -3.43 -6.75 7.28
N LEU A 156 -3.00 -7.78 7.99
CA LEU A 156 -1.60 -8.16 8.15
C LEU A 156 -1.41 -9.64 7.81
N ILE A 157 -0.45 -9.94 6.95
CA ILE A 157 0.05 -11.28 6.69
C ILE A 157 1.42 -11.39 7.35
N VAL A 158 1.60 -12.36 8.24
CA VAL A 158 2.87 -12.61 8.93
C VAL A 158 3.53 -13.84 8.31
N LEU A 159 4.71 -13.64 7.72
CA LEU A 159 5.53 -14.70 7.17
C LEU A 159 6.55 -15.13 8.23
N THR A 160 6.46 -16.34 8.71
CA THR A 160 7.29 -16.89 9.79
C THR A 160 7.20 -16.11 11.12
N ILE A 161 7.14 -16.81 12.20
CA ILE A 161 7.11 -16.22 13.55
C ILE A 161 8.34 -16.73 14.30
N PRO A 162 9.30 -15.85 14.65
CA PRO A 162 10.31 -16.20 15.61
C PRO A 162 9.63 -16.52 16.96
N SER A 163 10.20 -17.39 17.75
CA SER A 163 9.71 -17.70 19.10
C SER A 163 10.07 -16.54 20.06
N ASP A 164 9.50 -15.36 19.81
CA ASP A 164 9.74 -14.15 20.59
C ASP A 164 8.41 -13.69 21.20
N GLY A 165 8.30 -13.77 22.52
CA GLY A 165 7.08 -13.43 23.26
C GLY A 165 6.60 -11.98 23.09
N ARG A 166 7.44 -11.06 22.60
CA ARG A 166 7.03 -9.66 22.32
C ARG A 166 6.22 -9.56 21.05
N LEU A 167 6.66 -10.24 20.00
CA LEU A 167 5.89 -10.30 18.75
C LEU A 167 4.53 -10.94 19.01
N GLU A 168 4.54 -11.98 19.83
CA GLU A 168 3.33 -12.67 20.30
C GLU A 168 2.36 -11.71 20.97
N GLY A 169 2.81 -10.96 21.96
CA GLY A 169 1.98 -9.99 22.67
C GLY A 169 1.44 -8.89 21.75
N ALA A 170 2.26 -8.42 20.80
CA ALA A 170 1.84 -7.40 19.84
C ALA A 170 0.79 -7.92 18.86
N LEU A 171 0.94 -9.16 18.38
CA LEU A 171 -0.04 -9.79 17.48
C LEU A 171 -1.34 -10.10 18.23
N SER A 172 -1.27 -10.60 19.46
CA SER A 172 -2.45 -10.84 20.31
C SER A 172 -3.25 -9.56 20.52
N ALA A 173 -2.59 -8.45 20.81
CA ALA A 173 -3.26 -7.17 21.03
C ALA A 173 -4.07 -6.69 19.82
N ILE A 174 -3.51 -6.77 18.60
CA ILE A 174 -4.25 -6.35 17.40
C ILE A 174 -5.38 -7.32 17.01
N ILE A 175 -5.21 -8.62 17.32
CA ILE A 175 -6.24 -9.64 17.08
C ILE A 175 -7.40 -9.48 18.06
N GLU A 176 -7.14 -9.10 19.31
CA GLU A 176 -8.17 -8.81 20.31
C GLU A 176 -9.02 -7.61 19.91
N ASP A 177 -8.43 -6.64 19.17
CA ASP A 177 -9.12 -5.50 18.55
C ASP A 177 -9.78 -5.84 17.21
N ASP A 178 -10.00 -7.13 16.91
CA ASP A 178 -10.62 -7.65 15.67
C ASP A 178 -9.87 -7.25 14.37
N PHE A 179 -8.59 -6.91 14.45
CA PHE A 179 -7.79 -6.59 13.26
C PHE A 179 -7.46 -7.89 12.49
N PRO A 180 -7.68 -7.92 11.13
CA PRO A 180 -7.45 -9.14 10.34
C PRO A 180 -5.97 -9.52 10.29
N VAL A 181 -5.62 -10.71 10.77
CA VAL A 181 -4.26 -11.25 10.72
C VAL A 181 -4.27 -12.65 10.12
N GLY A 182 -3.43 -12.85 9.12
CA GLY A 182 -3.15 -14.15 8.51
C GLY A 182 -1.71 -14.60 8.79
N TYR A 183 -1.50 -15.90 9.01
CA TYR A 183 -0.19 -16.49 9.23
C TYR A 183 0.15 -17.46 8.10
N ILE A 184 1.35 -17.34 7.56
CA ILE A 184 1.90 -18.37 6.67
C ILE A 184 3.02 -19.08 7.42
N GLY A 185 2.80 -20.39 7.69
CA GLY A 185 3.68 -21.21 8.50
C GLY A 185 3.06 -21.59 9.84
N LYS A 186 3.85 -21.57 10.93
CA LYS A 186 3.39 -21.98 12.26
C LYS A 186 2.39 -20.98 12.84
N ARG A 187 1.25 -21.48 13.29
CA ARG A 187 0.18 -20.71 13.95
C ARG A 187 0.64 -20.10 15.25
N PHE A 188 0.13 -18.90 15.49
CA PHE A 188 0.25 -18.20 16.74
C PHE A 188 -1.14 -17.97 17.37
N GLY A 189 -1.35 -18.49 18.59
CA GLY A 189 -2.62 -18.32 19.31
C GLY A 189 -3.83 -19.10 18.73
N GLU A 190 -5.01 -18.90 19.31
CA GLU A 190 -6.27 -19.56 18.89
C GLU A 190 -7.06 -18.75 17.86
N LYS A 191 -6.86 -17.44 17.80
CA LYS A 191 -7.49 -16.52 16.88
C LYS A 191 -6.58 -16.19 15.71
N GLY A 192 -7.14 -15.85 14.56
CA GLY A 192 -6.43 -15.56 13.32
C GLY A 192 -6.57 -16.66 12.28
N MET A 193 -6.39 -16.31 11.01
CA MET A 193 -6.45 -17.26 9.90
C MET A 193 -5.09 -17.89 9.66
N ASN A 194 -5.04 -19.22 9.63
CA ASN A 194 -3.82 -19.92 9.25
C ASN A 194 -3.87 -20.32 7.79
N VAL A 195 -2.79 -20.05 7.09
CA VAL A 195 -2.52 -20.60 5.77
C VAL A 195 -1.32 -21.54 5.91
N TYR A 196 -1.54 -22.81 5.65
CA TYR A 196 -0.45 -23.79 5.57
C TYR A 196 -0.03 -23.86 4.11
N ALA A 197 1.24 -23.51 3.84
CA ALA A 197 1.86 -23.88 2.58
C ALA A 197 2.43 -25.29 2.73
N SER A 198 1.84 -26.28 2.05
CA SER A 198 2.47 -27.59 1.88
C SER A 198 3.38 -27.51 0.64
N TYR A 199 4.62 -27.96 0.77
CA TYR A 199 5.46 -28.29 -0.36
C TYR A 199 5.04 -29.71 -0.82
N GLU A 200 4.48 -29.84 -2.02
CA GLU A 200 4.51 -31.07 -2.78
C GLU A 200 5.69 -31.07 -3.75
#